data_fb5da42dde60d3c88b0782f82774de54
#
_entry.id   fb5da42dde60d3c88b0782f82774de54
#
_cell.length_a   1.000
_cell.length_b   1.000
_cell.length_c   1.000
_cell.angle_alpha   90.00
_cell.angle_beta   90.00
_cell.angle_gamma   90.00
#
_symmetry.space_group_name_H-M   'P 1'
#
loop_
_entity.id
_entity.type
_entity.pdbx_description
1 polymer ?
#
loop_
_entity_poly.entity_id
_entity_poly.type
_entity_poly.pdbx_seq_one_letter_code
_entity_poly.pdbx_strand_id
1 'polypeptide(L)'
;MQVQNVPVCLKAEHITKIYPGVKALDDVSFNVYTGKVNVLVGENGAGKSTLMKVIAGIEHPTAGEIELINKDGRFEQIFVRNTIEAKQKGIGIINQELSLFPNLNVYQNIFMNQEKLTKRHTLDDVRHAEAAGEILKKLRHPIPVDTLVGTLRIGQQQIIEIAKNLVMDNLKILIMDEPTSSLSKEEVDVLFEVMRELTKAGISIIYISHRLEEVMEIGDYIEVLRDGKYVADAAIKDISLKWIIRSMVGTDMGYARWDRGIDWSVQPTILEVRHMSLPKAGGGYLLHDVSFSLKHSEILGVYGLMGAGRTELFECIMAMRPEHTGQVFIEGKEDNAKDVSSQIKNGIVLVPEDRQGMGLVQCLDIERNFVLSSLGNYTKHGVIVDKLEDEAADEQIKDIQVKVGDKHLPIFSLSGGNQQKVVIGKGLLTHPKIFLLDEPTRGIDVGAKAEIFEIIRRYAKKGLSIIVISSELKEIMAISDRVVVLSKGIKTAELTGDEITEENLVLASYKGHTV
;
A
#
# COMPACT_ATOMS: atom_id res chain seq x y z
N MET A 1 10.61 26.83 -8.96
CA MET A 1 10.92 27.41 -10.30
C MET A 1 9.72 27.11 -11.18
N GLN A 2 9.03 28.11 -11.73
CA GLN A 2 7.91 27.86 -12.65
C GLN A 2 8.44 27.24 -13.94
N VAL A 3 7.82 26.14 -14.36
CA VAL A 3 8.14 25.45 -15.62
C VAL A 3 7.70 26.34 -16.78
N GLN A 4 8.67 27.05 -17.39
CA GLN A 4 8.40 27.96 -18.50
C GLN A 4 8.37 27.19 -19.84
N ASN A 5 7.29 27.41 -20.63
CA ASN A 5 7.13 27.09 -22.05
C ASN A 5 6.73 25.66 -22.50
N VAL A 6 6.12 24.81 -21.68
CA VAL A 6 5.50 23.59 -22.19
C VAL A 6 3.98 23.78 -22.21
N PRO A 7 3.27 23.48 -23.30
CA PRO A 7 1.83 23.65 -23.35
C PRO A 7 1.13 22.69 -22.39
N VAL A 8 0.20 23.21 -21.62
CA VAL A 8 -0.69 22.46 -20.73
C VAL A 8 -1.93 22.05 -21.51
N CYS A 9 -2.41 20.83 -21.34
CA CYS A 9 -3.63 20.36 -21.98
C CYS A 9 -4.81 20.24 -21.00
N LEU A 10 -4.57 20.04 -19.71
CA LEU A 10 -5.59 20.02 -18.67
C LEU A 10 -5.08 20.76 -17.44
N LYS A 11 -5.97 21.53 -16.82
CA LYS A 11 -5.76 22.14 -15.51
C LYS A 11 -6.87 21.69 -14.58
N ALA A 12 -6.51 21.23 -13.40
CA ALA A 12 -7.41 21.08 -12.28
C ALA A 12 -7.08 22.21 -11.30
N GLU A 13 -8.01 23.12 -11.02
CA GLU A 13 -7.75 24.32 -10.24
C GLU A 13 -8.58 24.29 -8.96
N HIS A 14 -7.90 24.49 -7.81
CA HIS A 14 -8.52 24.61 -6.49
C HIS A 14 -9.41 23.42 -6.10
N ILE A 15 -9.03 22.20 -6.49
CA ILE A 15 -9.82 20.99 -6.25
C ILE A 15 -9.85 20.69 -4.76
N THR A 16 -11.06 20.64 -4.22
CA THR A 16 -11.33 20.20 -2.85
C THR A 16 -12.28 19.01 -2.88
N LYS A 17 -11.97 17.95 -2.12
CA LYS A 17 -12.86 16.79 -1.96
C LYS A 17 -12.98 16.43 -0.48
N ILE A 18 -14.21 16.42 0.01
CA ILE A 18 -14.56 16.08 1.39
C ILE A 18 -15.39 14.80 1.37
N TYR A 19 -14.96 13.80 2.12
CA TYR A 19 -15.73 12.62 2.48
C TYR A 19 -16.21 12.74 3.95
N PRO A 20 -17.20 11.96 4.39
CA PRO A 20 -17.61 11.96 5.79
C PRO A 20 -16.41 11.73 6.73
N GLY A 21 -16.05 12.76 7.51
CA GLY A 21 -14.95 12.72 8.47
C GLY A 21 -13.54 12.95 7.93
N VAL A 22 -13.34 13.08 6.60
CA VAL A 22 -12.00 13.26 6.00
C VAL A 22 -12.04 14.25 4.85
N LYS A 23 -11.12 15.24 4.87
CA LYS A 23 -10.84 16.12 3.73
C LYS A 23 -9.69 15.49 2.92
N ALA A 24 -10.05 14.77 1.85
CA ALA A 24 -9.09 14.01 1.05
C ALA A 24 -8.28 14.88 0.09
N LEU A 25 -8.83 16.02 -0.36
CA LEU A 25 -8.15 17.06 -1.13
C LEU A 25 -8.53 18.43 -0.56
N ASP A 26 -7.54 19.28 -0.37
CA ASP A 26 -7.65 20.60 0.22
C ASP A 26 -6.95 21.64 -0.66
N ASP A 27 -7.73 22.25 -1.55
CA ASP A 27 -7.26 23.32 -2.45
C ASP A 27 -6.08 22.91 -3.36
N VAL A 28 -6.20 21.74 -4.03
CA VAL A 28 -5.17 21.19 -4.90
C VAL A 28 -5.33 21.71 -6.32
N SER A 29 -4.23 22.22 -6.89
CA SER A 29 -4.16 22.53 -8.32
C SER A 29 -3.14 21.60 -8.99
N PHE A 30 -3.48 21.08 -10.17
CA PHE A 30 -2.69 20.10 -10.91
C PHE A 30 -2.70 20.41 -12.42
N ASN A 31 -1.52 20.41 -13.04
CA ASN A 31 -1.35 20.69 -14.46
C ASN A 31 -0.89 19.46 -15.24
N VAL A 32 -1.51 19.19 -16.39
CA VAL A 32 -1.09 18.13 -17.31
C VAL A 32 -0.44 18.76 -18.54
N TYR A 33 0.86 18.50 -18.70
CA TYR A 33 1.65 18.97 -19.84
C TYR A 33 1.44 18.07 -21.06
N THR A 34 1.21 18.69 -22.22
CA THR A 34 0.84 18.01 -23.47
C THR A 34 1.95 17.09 -23.98
N GLY A 35 1.58 15.84 -24.29
CA GLY A 35 2.52 14.83 -24.84
C GLY A 35 3.67 14.48 -23.91
N LYS A 36 3.44 14.58 -22.60
CA LYS A 36 4.42 14.34 -21.54
C LYS A 36 3.94 13.31 -20.54
N VAL A 37 4.87 12.69 -19.85
CA VAL A 37 4.59 11.88 -18.66
C VAL A 37 4.59 12.81 -17.44
N ASN A 38 3.38 13.08 -16.94
CA ASN A 38 3.13 13.91 -15.77
C ASN A 38 2.99 12.99 -14.57
N VAL A 39 3.97 13.01 -13.69
CA VAL A 39 4.03 12.12 -12.55
C VAL A 39 3.36 12.76 -11.34
N LEU A 40 2.53 12.01 -10.64
CA LEU A 40 1.94 12.41 -9.37
C LEU A 40 2.44 11.48 -8.25
N VAL A 41 3.16 12.05 -7.30
CA VAL A 41 3.72 11.31 -6.16
C VAL A 41 3.19 11.85 -4.83
N GLY A 42 3.34 11.05 -3.79
CA GLY A 42 2.95 11.38 -2.42
C GLY A 42 2.82 10.10 -1.60
N GLU A 43 2.78 10.20 -0.28
CA GLU A 43 2.55 9.08 0.61
C GLU A 43 1.16 8.44 0.42
N ASN A 44 0.93 7.27 1.04
CA ASN A 44 -0.41 6.68 1.09
C ASN A 44 -1.36 7.61 1.85
N GLY A 45 -2.54 7.85 1.26
CA GLY A 45 -3.48 8.83 1.82
C GLY A 45 -3.25 10.30 1.42
N ALA A 46 -2.20 10.61 0.65
CA ALA A 46 -1.92 11.98 0.18
C ALA A 46 -2.96 12.55 -0.80
N GLY A 47 -3.98 11.78 -1.21
CA GLY A 47 -5.06 12.25 -2.10
C GLY A 47 -4.85 11.95 -3.59
N LYS A 48 -3.76 11.27 -4.00
CA LYS A 48 -3.44 10.98 -5.40
C LYS A 48 -4.58 10.31 -6.18
N SER A 49 -5.02 9.15 -5.73
CA SER A 49 -6.10 8.40 -6.40
C SER A 49 -7.43 9.14 -6.33
N THR A 50 -7.66 9.97 -5.29
CA THR A 50 -8.85 10.83 -5.21
C THR A 50 -8.82 11.90 -6.30
N LEU A 51 -7.69 12.57 -6.51
CA LEU A 51 -7.53 13.57 -7.58
C LEU A 51 -7.75 12.92 -8.96
N MET A 52 -7.19 11.74 -9.18
CA MET A 52 -7.39 11.00 -10.45
C MET A 52 -8.84 10.60 -10.66
N LYS A 53 -9.53 10.13 -9.63
CA LYS A 53 -10.96 9.81 -9.68
C LYS A 53 -11.82 11.04 -10.01
N VAL A 54 -11.42 12.23 -9.52
CA VAL A 54 -12.08 13.49 -9.85
C VAL A 54 -11.85 13.84 -11.32
N ILE A 55 -10.62 13.76 -11.83
CA ILE A 55 -10.30 14.05 -13.24
C ILE A 55 -11.00 13.04 -14.18
N ALA A 56 -11.08 11.77 -13.79
CA ALA A 56 -11.74 10.70 -14.56
C ALA A 56 -13.27 10.70 -14.44
N GLY A 57 -13.86 11.60 -13.65
CA GLY A 57 -15.32 11.67 -13.45
C GLY A 57 -15.91 10.51 -12.64
N ILE A 58 -15.09 9.74 -11.92
CA ILE A 58 -15.55 8.71 -10.99
C ILE A 58 -16.09 9.37 -9.72
N GLU A 59 -15.43 10.43 -9.29
CA GLU A 59 -15.80 11.24 -8.13
C GLU A 59 -16.03 12.69 -8.55
N HIS A 60 -16.90 13.39 -7.83
CA HIS A 60 -17.11 14.82 -8.07
C HIS A 60 -16.35 15.63 -7.02
N PRO A 61 -15.69 16.72 -7.41
CA PRO A 61 -15.08 17.63 -6.46
C PRO A 61 -16.16 18.31 -5.60
N THR A 62 -15.83 18.63 -4.35
CA THR A 62 -16.70 19.45 -3.49
C THR A 62 -16.58 20.93 -3.86
N ALA A 63 -15.41 21.35 -4.34
CA ALA A 63 -15.13 22.67 -4.89
C ALA A 63 -13.96 22.59 -5.88
N GLY A 64 -13.78 23.63 -6.68
CA GLY A 64 -12.77 23.70 -7.73
C GLY A 64 -13.33 23.35 -9.12
N GLU A 65 -12.49 23.49 -10.14
CA GLU A 65 -12.88 23.31 -11.52
C GLU A 65 -11.79 22.60 -12.33
N ILE A 66 -12.21 21.98 -13.45
CA ILE A 66 -11.30 21.32 -14.40
C ILE A 66 -11.46 22.03 -15.75
N GLU A 67 -10.35 22.45 -16.31
CA GLU A 67 -10.27 23.03 -17.65
C GLU A 67 -9.50 22.09 -18.59
N LEU A 68 -10.02 21.91 -19.79
CA LEU A 68 -9.39 21.11 -20.84
C LEU A 68 -9.19 21.95 -22.10
N ILE A 69 -8.05 21.80 -22.76
CA ILE A 69 -7.80 22.50 -24.02
C ILE A 69 -8.69 21.94 -25.13
N ASN A 70 -9.40 22.81 -25.80
CA ASN A 70 -10.25 22.48 -26.96
C ASN A 70 -9.41 22.40 -28.26
N LYS A 71 -10.09 22.13 -29.39
CA LYS A 71 -9.44 22.05 -30.72
C LYS A 71 -8.87 23.38 -31.19
N ASP A 72 -9.37 24.49 -30.67
CA ASP A 72 -8.95 25.84 -31.02
C ASP A 72 -7.80 26.35 -30.14
N GLY A 73 -7.28 25.52 -29.25
CA GLY A 73 -6.18 25.87 -28.35
C GLY A 73 -6.61 26.74 -27.16
N ARG A 74 -7.89 26.80 -26.85
CA ARG A 74 -8.43 27.56 -25.69
C ARG A 74 -8.82 26.61 -24.58
N PHE A 75 -8.61 27.04 -23.32
CA PHE A 75 -9.12 26.33 -22.17
C PHE A 75 -10.63 26.50 -22.05
N GLU A 76 -11.32 25.43 -21.79
CA GLU A 76 -12.75 25.33 -21.62
C GLU A 76 -13.03 24.54 -20.34
N GLN A 77 -13.82 25.12 -19.45
CA GLN A 77 -14.23 24.43 -18.23
C GLN A 77 -15.05 23.19 -18.61
N ILE A 78 -14.67 22.05 -18.07
CA ILE A 78 -15.39 20.80 -18.27
C ILE A 78 -15.99 20.32 -16.96
N PHE A 79 -17.21 19.83 -17.05
CA PHE A 79 -17.87 19.13 -15.97
C PHE A 79 -18.02 17.67 -16.37
N VAL A 80 -17.31 16.77 -15.69
CA VAL A 80 -17.29 15.34 -15.99
C VAL A 80 -18.15 14.61 -14.96
N ARG A 81 -19.29 14.08 -15.38
CA ARG A 81 -20.26 13.43 -14.49
C ARG A 81 -20.01 11.95 -14.26
N ASN A 82 -19.31 11.33 -15.19
CA ASN A 82 -19.00 9.90 -15.15
C ASN A 82 -17.85 9.58 -16.11
N THR A 83 -17.37 8.35 -16.06
CA THR A 83 -16.27 7.87 -16.91
C THR A 83 -16.60 7.86 -18.40
N ILE A 84 -17.87 7.80 -18.78
CA ILE A 84 -18.30 7.85 -20.20
C ILE A 84 -18.08 9.26 -20.74
N GLU A 85 -18.49 10.29 -19.99
CA GLU A 85 -18.25 11.69 -20.37
C GLU A 85 -16.74 12.01 -20.38
N ALA A 86 -15.96 11.48 -19.42
CA ALA A 86 -14.50 11.59 -19.43
C ALA A 86 -13.91 11.05 -20.74
N LYS A 87 -14.32 9.85 -21.15
CA LYS A 87 -13.91 9.23 -22.41
C LYS A 87 -14.29 10.10 -23.62
N GLN A 88 -15.50 10.66 -23.66
CA GLN A 88 -15.93 11.56 -24.73
C GLN A 88 -15.06 12.83 -24.81
N LYS A 89 -14.52 13.30 -23.70
CA LYS A 89 -13.57 14.43 -23.64
C LYS A 89 -12.12 14.02 -23.96
N GLY A 90 -11.85 12.71 -24.11
CA GLY A 90 -10.52 12.16 -24.42
C GLY A 90 -9.68 11.84 -23.19
N ILE A 91 -10.30 11.58 -22.03
CA ILE A 91 -9.65 11.18 -20.80
C ILE A 91 -9.91 9.70 -20.56
N GLY A 92 -8.85 8.87 -20.60
CA GLY A 92 -8.88 7.45 -20.25
C GLY A 92 -8.25 7.20 -18.89
N ILE A 93 -8.63 6.11 -18.23
CA ILE A 93 -8.05 5.69 -16.96
C ILE A 93 -7.77 4.19 -16.97
N ILE A 94 -6.61 3.83 -16.42
CA ILE A 94 -6.20 2.47 -16.07
C ILE A 94 -6.06 2.46 -14.56
N ASN A 95 -6.88 1.66 -13.89
CA ASN A 95 -6.88 1.52 -12.44
C ASN A 95 -5.78 0.54 -12.00
N GLN A 96 -5.44 0.58 -10.73
CA GLN A 96 -4.51 -0.35 -10.08
C GLN A 96 -4.95 -1.81 -10.25
N GLU A 97 -6.25 -2.09 -10.11
CA GLU A 97 -6.85 -3.37 -10.46
C GLU A 97 -7.35 -3.35 -11.91
N LEU A 98 -6.95 -4.37 -12.69
CA LEU A 98 -7.32 -4.46 -14.10
C LEU A 98 -8.82 -4.70 -14.25
N SER A 99 -9.46 -3.90 -15.10
CA SER A 99 -10.89 -3.99 -15.41
C SER A 99 -11.15 -4.87 -16.63
N LEU A 100 -10.62 -6.10 -16.61
CA LEU A 100 -10.73 -7.09 -17.70
C LEU A 100 -11.62 -8.26 -17.30
N PHE A 101 -12.26 -8.85 -18.29
CA PHE A 101 -13.10 -10.04 -18.15
C PHE A 101 -12.29 -11.28 -18.54
N PRO A 102 -11.88 -12.14 -17.59
CA PRO A 102 -10.98 -13.26 -17.86
C PRO A 102 -11.58 -14.32 -18.81
N ASN A 103 -12.90 -14.42 -18.84
CA ASN A 103 -13.66 -15.37 -19.68
C ASN A 103 -13.92 -14.87 -21.10
N LEU A 104 -13.51 -13.66 -21.44
CA LEU A 104 -13.64 -13.09 -22.78
C LEU A 104 -12.29 -13.06 -23.50
N ASN A 105 -12.35 -13.08 -24.83
CA ASN A 105 -11.18 -12.96 -25.68
C ASN A 105 -10.58 -11.54 -25.63
N VAL A 106 -9.35 -11.41 -26.10
CA VAL A 106 -8.63 -10.14 -26.16
C VAL A 106 -9.42 -9.08 -26.92
N TYR A 107 -9.91 -9.36 -28.15
CA TYR A 107 -10.67 -8.38 -28.93
C TYR A 107 -11.98 -7.99 -28.24
N GLN A 108 -12.65 -8.91 -27.57
CA GLN A 108 -13.89 -8.65 -26.82
C GLN A 108 -13.63 -7.73 -25.63
N ASN A 109 -12.53 -7.94 -24.90
CA ASN A 109 -12.14 -7.04 -23.83
C ASN A 109 -11.80 -5.62 -24.33
N ILE A 110 -11.05 -5.53 -25.44
CA ILE A 110 -10.64 -4.24 -26.04
C ILE A 110 -11.86 -3.42 -26.48
N PHE A 111 -12.85 -4.05 -27.10
CA PHE A 111 -14.05 -3.35 -27.64
C PHE A 111 -15.23 -3.32 -26.68
N MET A 112 -15.09 -3.81 -25.44
CA MET A 112 -16.16 -3.77 -24.44
C MET A 112 -16.71 -2.36 -24.25
N ASN A 113 -18.03 -2.22 -24.35
CA ASN A 113 -18.78 -0.94 -24.37
C ASN A 113 -18.44 0.01 -25.54
N GLN A 114 -17.80 -0.50 -26.59
CA GLN A 114 -17.49 0.25 -27.83
C GLN A 114 -17.74 -0.62 -29.06
N GLU A 115 -18.60 -1.61 -28.91
CA GLU A 115 -18.90 -2.62 -29.93
C GLU A 115 -19.55 -1.94 -31.14
N LYS A 116 -19.07 -2.30 -32.33
CA LYS A 116 -19.68 -1.91 -33.60
C LYS A 116 -20.61 -3.01 -34.09
N LEU A 117 -21.74 -2.60 -34.62
CA LEU A 117 -22.74 -3.52 -35.14
C LEU A 117 -22.61 -3.66 -36.65
N THR A 118 -22.87 -4.86 -37.17
CA THR A 118 -23.07 -5.12 -38.60
C THR A 118 -24.38 -4.45 -39.08
N LYS A 119 -24.58 -4.42 -40.39
CA LYS A 119 -25.87 -3.95 -40.98
C LYS A 119 -27.07 -4.76 -40.50
N ARG A 120 -26.88 -5.96 -39.95
CA ARG A 120 -27.92 -6.85 -39.39
C ARG A 120 -28.12 -6.68 -37.89
N HIS A 121 -27.51 -5.65 -37.27
CA HIS A 121 -27.55 -5.40 -35.81
C HIS A 121 -26.95 -6.54 -34.95
N THR A 122 -26.05 -7.33 -35.50
CA THR A 122 -25.22 -8.30 -34.74
C THR A 122 -23.84 -7.69 -34.49
N LEU A 123 -23.09 -8.20 -33.49
CA LEU A 123 -21.71 -7.78 -33.24
C LEU A 123 -20.83 -8.07 -34.47
N ASP A 124 -19.96 -7.13 -34.81
CA ASP A 124 -19.02 -7.27 -35.92
C ASP A 124 -17.66 -7.77 -35.39
N ASP A 125 -17.66 -9.05 -34.98
CA ASP A 125 -16.49 -9.68 -34.35
C ASP A 125 -15.26 -9.69 -35.26
N VAL A 126 -15.45 -9.87 -36.58
CA VAL A 126 -14.35 -9.86 -37.54
C VAL A 126 -13.65 -8.50 -37.55
N ARG A 127 -14.42 -7.42 -37.64
CA ARG A 127 -13.89 -6.05 -37.63
C ARG A 127 -13.24 -5.70 -36.29
N HIS A 128 -13.81 -6.19 -35.16
CA HIS A 128 -13.23 -6.00 -33.84
C HIS A 128 -11.88 -6.71 -33.71
N ALA A 129 -11.79 -7.97 -34.17
CA ALA A 129 -10.58 -8.76 -34.14
C ALA A 129 -9.46 -8.12 -34.99
N GLU A 130 -9.80 -7.68 -36.21
CA GLU A 130 -8.85 -6.98 -37.08
C GLU A 130 -8.33 -5.68 -36.44
N ALA A 131 -9.24 -4.83 -35.94
CA ALA A 131 -8.86 -3.56 -35.32
C ALA A 131 -8.08 -3.75 -34.01
N ALA A 132 -8.42 -4.76 -33.20
CA ALA A 132 -7.64 -5.12 -32.01
C ALA A 132 -6.22 -5.54 -32.37
N GLY A 133 -6.08 -6.36 -33.44
CA GLY A 133 -4.76 -6.78 -33.95
C GLY A 133 -3.90 -5.59 -34.41
N GLU A 134 -4.52 -4.60 -35.08
CA GLU A 134 -3.80 -3.38 -35.48
C GLU A 134 -3.34 -2.53 -34.29
N ILE A 135 -4.17 -2.39 -33.26
CA ILE A 135 -3.82 -1.67 -32.03
C ILE A 135 -2.65 -2.36 -31.32
N LEU A 136 -2.74 -3.67 -31.11
CA LEU A 136 -1.68 -4.46 -30.47
C LEU A 136 -0.38 -4.45 -31.26
N LYS A 137 -0.45 -4.43 -32.59
CA LYS A 137 0.71 -4.26 -33.47
C LYS A 137 1.36 -2.89 -33.33
N LYS A 138 0.54 -1.82 -33.21
CA LYS A 138 1.05 -0.45 -32.94
C LYS A 138 1.75 -0.37 -31.59
N LEU A 139 1.24 -1.09 -30.59
CA LEU A 139 1.87 -1.20 -29.28
C LEU A 139 3.10 -2.12 -29.27
N ARG A 140 3.49 -2.71 -30.42
CA ARG A 140 4.60 -3.68 -30.58
C ARG A 140 4.47 -4.95 -29.73
N HIS A 141 3.25 -5.26 -29.32
CA HIS A 141 2.91 -6.45 -28.53
C HIS A 141 1.86 -7.31 -29.25
N PRO A 142 2.27 -8.16 -30.19
CA PRO A 142 1.36 -9.04 -30.91
C PRO A 142 0.86 -10.14 -29.97
N ILE A 143 -0.33 -9.95 -29.42
CA ILE A 143 -1.06 -10.96 -28.65
C ILE A 143 -2.15 -11.52 -29.59
N PRO A 144 -2.31 -12.85 -29.73
CA PRO A 144 -3.40 -13.41 -30.53
C PRO A 144 -4.75 -12.94 -30.01
N VAL A 145 -5.55 -12.30 -30.87
CA VAL A 145 -6.78 -11.61 -30.46
C VAL A 145 -7.89 -12.53 -29.95
N ASP A 146 -7.85 -13.81 -30.34
CA ASP A 146 -8.81 -14.83 -29.91
C ASP A 146 -8.42 -15.52 -28.59
N THR A 147 -7.30 -15.14 -27.97
CA THR A 147 -6.84 -15.71 -26.72
C THR A 147 -7.73 -15.23 -25.56
N LEU A 148 -8.10 -16.15 -24.65
CA LEU A 148 -8.81 -15.81 -23.42
C LEU A 148 -7.89 -14.99 -22.50
N VAL A 149 -8.38 -13.83 -22.04
CA VAL A 149 -7.59 -12.91 -21.22
C VAL A 149 -7.11 -13.55 -19.92
N GLY A 150 -7.91 -14.40 -19.29
CA GLY A 150 -7.54 -15.10 -18.06
C GLY A 150 -6.34 -16.06 -18.19
N THR A 151 -5.91 -16.42 -19.41
CA THR A 151 -4.74 -17.28 -19.65
C THR A 151 -3.44 -16.48 -19.86
N LEU A 152 -3.55 -15.16 -19.96
CA LEU A 152 -2.42 -14.28 -20.24
C LEU A 152 -1.69 -13.88 -18.96
N ARG A 153 -0.39 -13.59 -19.09
CA ARG A 153 0.41 -13.01 -18.00
C ARG A 153 -0.10 -11.60 -17.67
N ILE A 154 0.13 -11.16 -16.45
CA ILE A 154 -0.34 -9.84 -15.97
C ILE A 154 0.16 -8.70 -16.86
N GLY A 155 1.43 -8.73 -17.29
CA GLY A 155 1.97 -7.73 -18.21
C GLY A 155 1.23 -7.68 -19.55
N GLN A 156 0.83 -8.82 -20.10
CA GLN A 156 0.02 -8.87 -21.32
C GLN A 156 -1.39 -8.32 -21.09
N GLN A 157 -2.00 -8.63 -19.94
CA GLN A 157 -3.30 -8.06 -19.54
C GLN A 157 -3.22 -6.54 -19.42
N GLN A 158 -2.11 -5.99 -18.89
CA GLN A 158 -1.88 -4.55 -18.82
C GLN A 158 -1.86 -3.90 -20.21
N ILE A 159 -1.21 -4.53 -21.18
CA ILE A 159 -1.21 -4.04 -22.57
C ILE A 159 -2.62 -4.05 -23.17
N ILE A 160 -3.46 -5.04 -22.84
CA ILE A 160 -4.85 -5.08 -23.28
C ILE A 160 -5.66 -3.93 -22.67
N GLU A 161 -5.45 -3.61 -21.38
CA GLU A 161 -6.12 -2.47 -20.73
C GLU A 161 -5.72 -1.13 -21.37
N ILE A 162 -4.45 -0.98 -21.77
CA ILE A 162 -4.00 0.16 -22.58
C ILE A 162 -4.69 0.16 -23.94
N ALA A 163 -4.69 -0.97 -24.67
CA ALA A 163 -5.32 -1.12 -25.97
C ALA A 163 -6.81 -0.76 -25.94
N LYS A 164 -7.53 -1.13 -24.89
CA LYS A 164 -8.93 -0.78 -24.63
C LYS A 164 -9.17 0.73 -24.57
N ASN A 165 -8.22 1.49 -24.04
CA ASN A 165 -8.30 2.95 -24.02
C ASN A 165 -7.93 3.56 -25.39
N LEU A 166 -7.08 2.89 -26.18
CA LEU A 166 -6.68 3.37 -27.53
C LEU A 166 -7.74 3.16 -28.62
N VAL A 167 -8.80 2.41 -28.37
CA VAL A 167 -9.97 2.34 -29.27
C VAL A 167 -10.65 3.71 -29.43
N MET A 168 -10.43 4.61 -28.46
CA MET A 168 -10.97 5.96 -28.48
C MET A 168 -10.20 6.82 -29.50
N ASP A 169 -10.86 7.25 -30.58
CA ASP A 169 -10.25 8.08 -31.64
C ASP A 169 -9.77 9.46 -31.14
N ASN A 170 -10.22 9.89 -29.97
CA ASN A 170 -9.97 11.22 -29.41
C ASN A 170 -9.15 11.20 -28.09
N LEU A 171 -8.46 10.12 -27.76
CA LEU A 171 -7.70 10.03 -26.53
C LEU A 171 -6.61 11.12 -26.48
N LYS A 172 -6.65 11.96 -25.45
CA LYS A 172 -5.71 13.05 -25.19
C LYS A 172 -4.88 12.80 -23.93
N ILE A 173 -5.52 12.24 -22.91
CA ILE A 173 -4.94 12.03 -21.60
C ILE A 173 -5.22 10.59 -21.16
N LEU A 174 -4.19 9.88 -20.74
CA LEU A 174 -4.27 8.53 -20.16
C LEU A 174 -3.75 8.55 -18.73
N ILE A 175 -4.63 8.27 -17.78
CA ILE A 175 -4.29 8.14 -16.37
C ILE A 175 -3.89 6.69 -16.11
N MET A 176 -2.76 6.48 -15.43
CA MET A 176 -2.24 5.18 -15.01
C MET A 176 -1.98 5.20 -13.50
N ASP A 177 -2.84 4.51 -12.74
CA ASP A 177 -2.73 4.42 -11.28
C ASP A 177 -1.99 3.14 -10.88
N GLU A 178 -0.72 3.26 -10.48
CA GLU A 178 0.19 2.17 -10.08
C GLU A 178 0.27 0.98 -11.07
N PRO A 179 0.46 1.21 -12.37
CA PRO A 179 0.33 0.16 -13.38
C PRO A 179 1.42 -0.92 -13.30
N THR A 180 2.49 -0.70 -12.53
CA THR A 180 3.65 -1.60 -12.41
C THR A 180 3.68 -2.42 -11.14
N SER A 181 2.67 -2.31 -10.27
CA SER A 181 2.66 -2.93 -8.92
C SER A 181 2.86 -4.44 -8.93
N SER A 182 2.38 -5.13 -9.97
CA SER A 182 2.42 -6.60 -10.14
C SER A 182 3.28 -7.06 -11.33
N LEU A 183 4.06 -6.16 -11.96
CA LEU A 183 4.87 -6.46 -13.12
C LEU A 183 6.31 -6.84 -12.76
N SER A 184 6.91 -7.76 -13.55
CA SER A 184 8.36 -8.02 -13.54
C SER A 184 9.13 -6.82 -14.15
N LYS A 185 10.44 -6.76 -13.94
CA LYS A 185 11.26 -5.68 -14.49
C LYS A 185 11.16 -5.61 -16.01
N GLU A 186 11.22 -6.76 -16.69
CA GLU A 186 11.09 -6.86 -18.14
C GLU A 186 9.74 -6.35 -18.64
N GLU A 187 8.65 -6.62 -17.91
CA GLU A 187 7.31 -6.13 -18.23
C GLU A 187 7.19 -4.62 -18.01
N VAL A 188 7.87 -4.07 -17.00
CA VAL A 188 7.95 -2.62 -16.77
C VAL A 188 8.67 -1.92 -17.92
N ASP A 189 9.80 -2.45 -18.37
CA ASP A 189 10.57 -1.89 -19.51
C ASP A 189 9.68 -1.81 -20.76
N VAL A 190 8.92 -2.86 -21.02
CA VAL A 190 7.92 -2.93 -22.10
C VAL A 190 6.84 -1.85 -21.94
N LEU A 191 6.27 -1.70 -20.76
CA LEU A 191 5.27 -0.67 -20.48
C LEU A 191 5.84 0.74 -20.73
N PHE A 192 7.08 0.99 -20.35
CA PHE A 192 7.75 2.26 -20.57
C PHE A 192 8.00 2.56 -22.03
N GLU A 193 8.32 1.55 -22.85
CA GLU A 193 8.39 1.71 -24.30
C GLU A 193 7.04 2.15 -24.87
N VAL A 194 5.95 1.49 -24.47
CA VAL A 194 4.59 1.85 -24.88
C VAL A 194 4.25 3.29 -24.47
N MET A 195 4.56 3.69 -23.23
CA MET A 195 4.32 5.05 -22.75
C MET A 195 5.09 6.10 -23.57
N ARG A 196 6.36 5.82 -23.91
CA ARG A 196 7.17 6.69 -24.78
C ARG A 196 6.59 6.81 -26.22
N GLU A 197 6.01 5.75 -26.74
CA GLU A 197 5.34 5.77 -28.05
C GLU A 197 4.04 6.61 -28.01
N LEU A 198 3.25 6.45 -26.94
CA LEU A 198 2.02 7.21 -26.74
C LEU A 198 2.30 8.72 -26.60
N THR A 199 3.32 9.09 -25.83
CA THR A 199 3.68 10.51 -25.68
C THR A 199 4.22 11.12 -26.99
N LYS A 200 4.99 10.37 -27.79
CA LYS A 200 5.40 10.79 -29.14
C LYS A 200 4.20 10.97 -30.08
N ALA A 201 3.14 10.19 -29.89
CA ALA A 201 1.88 10.35 -30.64
C ALA A 201 1.02 11.54 -30.14
N GLY A 202 1.47 12.28 -29.12
CA GLY A 202 0.78 13.46 -28.57
C GLY A 202 -0.18 13.16 -27.43
N ILE A 203 -0.24 11.92 -26.94
CA ILE A 203 -1.05 11.55 -25.77
C ILE A 203 -0.27 11.93 -24.52
N SER A 204 -0.94 12.66 -23.61
CA SER A 204 -0.38 13.01 -22.31
C SER A 204 -0.67 11.89 -21.31
N ILE A 205 0.31 11.53 -20.50
CA ILE A 205 0.15 10.47 -19.49
C ILE A 205 0.19 11.10 -18.12
N ILE A 206 -0.75 10.73 -17.24
CA ILE A 206 -0.65 10.97 -15.80
C ILE A 206 -0.25 9.63 -15.19
N TYR A 207 0.93 9.61 -14.56
CA TYR A 207 1.52 8.40 -14.02
C TYR A 207 1.64 8.48 -12.51
N ILE A 208 0.97 7.58 -11.80
CA ILE A 208 1.09 7.44 -10.36
C ILE A 208 1.94 6.23 -10.06
N SER A 209 3.00 6.40 -9.29
CA SER A 209 3.83 5.32 -8.78
C SER A 209 4.41 5.69 -7.41
N HIS A 210 4.59 4.69 -6.57
CA HIS A 210 5.36 4.79 -5.34
C HIS A 210 6.82 4.35 -5.55
N ARG A 211 7.18 3.84 -6.74
CA ARG A 211 8.53 3.42 -7.12
C ARG A 211 9.26 4.60 -7.73
N LEU A 212 10.06 5.28 -6.91
CA LEU A 212 10.68 6.55 -7.30
C LEU A 212 11.73 6.40 -8.41
N GLU A 213 12.33 5.22 -8.56
CA GLU A 213 13.22 4.89 -9.69
C GLU A 213 12.45 4.94 -11.02
N GLU A 214 11.26 4.36 -11.06
CA GLU A 214 10.40 4.39 -12.24
C GLU A 214 10.03 5.84 -12.58
N VAL A 215 9.70 6.65 -11.55
CA VAL A 215 9.41 8.08 -11.69
C VAL A 215 10.58 8.82 -12.33
N MET A 216 11.79 8.57 -11.87
CA MET A 216 13.02 9.19 -12.42
C MET A 216 13.35 8.73 -13.84
N GLU A 217 12.96 7.51 -14.21
CA GLU A 217 13.25 6.93 -15.53
C GLU A 217 12.28 7.41 -16.61
N ILE A 218 10.96 7.43 -16.30
CA ILE A 218 9.93 7.65 -17.31
C ILE A 218 9.31 9.05 -17.26
N GLY A 219 9.39 9.75 -16.12
CA GLY A 219 8.72 11.02 -15.88
C GLY A 219 9.38 12.19 -16.65
N ASP A 220 8.55 13.11 -17.15
CA ASP A 220 9.01 14.41 -17.65
C ASP A 220 8.82 15.50 -16.58
N TYR A 221 7.65 15.51 -15.94
CA TYR A 221 7.26 16.46 -14.90
C TYR A 221 6.71 15.70 -13.70
N ILE A 222 6.96 16.25 -12.52
CA ILE A 222 6.49 15.67 -11.26
C ILE A 222 5.72 16.72 -10.47
N GLU A 223 4.65 16.28 -9.84
CA GLU A 223 3.91 17.02 -8.85
C GLU A 223 3.78 16.20 -7.58
N VAL A 224 3.95 16.83 -6.44
CA VAL A 224 3.99 16.19 -5.13
C VAL A 224 2.78 16.61 -4.32
N LEU A 225 1.99 15.62 -3.87
CA LEU A 225 0.93 15.81 -2.90
C LEU A 225 1.34 15.28 -1.53
N ARG A 226 0.89 15.96 -0.48
CA ARG A 226 1.02 15.54 0.90
C ARG A 226 -0.18 16.00 1.72
N ASP A 227 -0.76 15.08 2.50
CA ASP A 227 -1.91 15.35 3.38
C ASP A 227 -3.08 16.06 2.66
N GLY A 228 -3.35 15.65 1.42
CA GLY A 228 -4.40 16.23 0.59
C GLY A 228 -4.08 17.61 -0.01
N LYS A 229 -2.84 18.09 0.06
CA LYS A 229 -2.41 19.41 -0.43
C LYS A 229 -1.30 19.29 -1.46
N TYR A 230 -1.26 20.27 -2.36
CA TYR A 230 -0.10 20.50 -3.23
C TYR A 230 1.11 20.97 -2.40
N VAL A 231 2.29 20.41 -2.73
CA VAL A 231 3.55 20.74 -2.05
C VAL A 231 4.56 21.40 -3.00
N ALA A 232 4.84 20.75 -4.12
CA ALA A 232 5.85 21.19 -5.07
C ALA A 232 5.63 20.55 -6.43
N ASP A 233 6.15 21.20 -7.48
CA ASP A 233 6.27 20.67 -8.83
C ASP A 233 7.66 20.97 -9.41
N ALA A 234 8.11 20.14 -10.33
CA ALA A 234 9.38 20.34 -11.03
C ALA A 234 9.44 19.54 -12.36
N ALA A 235 10.38 19.90 -13.23
CA ALA A 235 10.80 18.99 -14.29
C ALA A 235 11.75 17.93 -13.71
N ILE A 236 11.54 16.66 -14.07
CA ILE A 236 12.33 15.52 -13.52
C ILE A 236 13.84 15.71 -13.75
N LYS A 237 14.22 16.25 -14.90
CA LYS A 237 15.64 16.54 -15.24
C LYS A 237 16.35 17.51 -14.28
N ASP A 238 15.59 18.34 -13.56
CA ASP A 238 16.11 19.42 -12.71
C ASP A 238 16.15 19.03 -11.22
N ILE A 239 15.75 17.79 -10.88
CA ILE A 239 15.65 17.32 -9.50
C ILE A 239 16.41 16.01 -9.28
N SER A 240 16.54 15.63 -8.02
CA SER A 240 17.12 14.36 -7.59
C SER A 240 16.09 13.55 -6.82
N LEU A 241 16.33 12.25 -6.68
CA LEU A 241 15.54 11.35 -5.83
C LEU A 241 15.37 11.94 -4.40
N LYS A 242 16.44 12.51 -3.87
CA LYS A 242 16.44 13.17 -2.56
C LYS A 242 15.46 14.35 -2.49
N TRP A 243 15.32 15.12 -3.57
CA TRP A 243 14.35 16.21 -3.64
C TRP A 243 12.92 15.70 -3.59
N ILE A 244 12.60 14.61 -4.35
CA ILE A 244 11.28 14.00 -4.34
C ILE A 244 10.92 13.54 -2.93
N ILE A 245 11.82 12.80 -2.29
CA ILE A 245 11.64 12.28 -0.93
C ILE A 245 11.35 13.41 0.04
N ARG A 246 12.17 14.47 0.06
CA ARG A 246 11.95 15.63 0.94
C ARG A 246 10.60 16.32 0.71
N SER A 247 10.17 16.41 -0.54
CA SER A 247 8.90 17.05 -0.87
C SER A 247 7.70 16.18 -0.44
N MET A 248 7.81 14.84 -0.59
CA MET A 248 6.76 13.91 -0.17
C MET A 248 6.58 13.89 1.35
N VAL A 249 7.68 13.84 2.07
CA VAL A 249 7.72 13.60 3.51
C VAL A 249 7.54 14.88 4.32
N GLY A 250 8.17 15.98 3.94
CA GLY A 250 8.09 17.29 4.62
C GLY A 250 8.85 17.38 5.94
N THR A 251 8.85 18.58 6.52
CA THR A 251 9.60 18.87 7.75
C THR A 251 8.74 18.98 9.01
N ASP A 252 7.41 18.92 8.90
CA ASP A 252 6.51 19.08 10.04
C ASP A 252 6.17 17.74 10.70
N MET A 253 6.72 17.55 11.87
CA MET A 253 6.45 16.42 12.76
C MET A 253 5.17 16.66 13.56
N GLY A 254 4.04 16.13 13.11
CA GLY A 254 2.79 16.09 13.90
C GLY A 254 2.80 15.06 15.05
N TYR A 255 3.85 14.23 15.16
CA TYR A 255 4.02 13.26 16.24
C TYR A 255 5.32 13.56 16.99
N ALA A 256 5.21 13.86 18.29
CA ALA A 256 6.38 13.91 19.17
C ALA A 256 7.03 12.52 19.17
N ARG A 257 8.34 12.49 18.88
CA ARG A 257 9.13 11.27 18.89
C ARG A 257 9.02 10.58 20.25
N TRP A 258 8.87 9.28 20.24
CA TRP A 258 8.95 8.45 21.41
C TRP A 258 10.43 8.26 21.78
N ASP A 259 10.90 9.04 22.75
CA ASP A 259 12.25 8.89 23.31
C ASP A 259 12.14 8.59 24.81
N ARG A 260 12.68 7.47 25.22
CA ARG A 260 12.70 7.03 26.62
C ARG A 260 14.02 7.34 27.31
N GLY A 261 15.02 7.89 26.59
CA GLY A 261 16.35 8.15 27.13
C GLY A 261 17.09 6.88 27.59
N ILE A 262 16.75 5.70 27.02
CA ILE A 262 17.33 4.41 27.38
C ILE A 262 18.48 4.10 26.43
N ASP A 263 19.63 3.73 26.97
CA ASP A 263 20.71 3.15 26.17
C ASP A 263 20.40 1.69 25.86
N TRP A 264 19.94 1.43 24.63
CA TRP A 264 19.56 0.12 24.16
C TRP A 264 20.74 -0.80 23.92
N SER A 265 21.97 -0.29 23.81
CA SER A 265 23.17 -1.11 23.57
C SER A 265 23.51 -2.00 24.78
N VAL A 266 23.19 -1.56 25.99
CA VAL A 266 23.46 -2.26 27.24
C VAL A 266 22.30 -3.11 27.75
N GLN A 267 21.11 -2.98 27.15
CA GLN A 267 19.94 -3.74 27.56
C GLN A 267 20.06 -5.22 27.17
N PRO A 268 19.55 -6.14 28.00
CA PRO A 268 19.58 -7.58 27.68
C PRO A 268 18.74 -7.88 26.45
N THR A 269 19.20 -8.82 25.63
CA THR A 269 18.52 -9.26 24.43
C THR A 269 17.46 -10.31 24.79
N ILE A 270 16.21 -10.09 24.36
CA ILE A 270 15.10 -11.05 24.53
C ILE A 270 14.92 -11.93 23.29
N LEU A 271 15.08 -11.35 22.09
CA LEU A 271 14.99 -12.06 20.80
C LEU A 271 16.24 -11.76 19.99
N GLU A 272 16.81 -12.78 19.38
CA GLU A 272 17.88 -12.63 18.41
C GLU A 272 17.56 -13.46 17.17
N VAL A 273 17.58 -12.83 16.01
CA VAL A 273 17.41 -13.47 14.70
C VAL A 273 18.77 -13.47 14.01
N ARG A 274 19.24 -14.65 13.58
CA ARG A 274 20.54 -14.82 12.93
C ARG A 274 20.37 -15.44 11.55
N HIS A 275 20.93 -14.77 10.54
CA HIS A 275 21.06 -15.25 9.15
C HIS A 275 19.75 -15.76 8.54
N MET A 276 18.61 -15.11 8.89
CA MET A 276 17.30 -15.48 8.39
C MET A 276 17.24 -15.31 6.89
N SER A 277 16.93 -16.40 6.17
CA SER A 277 16.73 -16.38 4.73
C SER A 277 15.51 -17.20 4.35
N LEU A 278 14.71 -16.67 3.42
CA LEU A 278 13.51 -17.32 2.89
C LEU A 278 13.60 -17.38 1.37
N PRO A 279 13.67 -18.58 0.76
CA PRO A 279 13.74 -18.72 -0.69
C PRO A 279 12.42 -18.29 -1.34
N LYS A 280 12.51 -17.79 -2.59
CA LYS A 280 11.36 -17.44 -3.43
C LYS A 280 11.08 -18.55 -4.44
N ALA A 281 9.83 -18.90 -4.64
CA ALA A 281 9.43 -19.81 -5.71
C ALA A 281 9.85 -19.23 -7.08
N GLY A 282 10.60 -20.03 -7.86
CA GLY A 282 11.17 -19.57 -9.14
C GLY A 282 12.59 -19.02 -9.07
N GLY A 283 13.22 -18.99 -7.88
CA GLY A 283 14.60 -18.58 -7.66
C GLY A 283 14.76 -17.25 -6.94
N GLY A 284 15.91 -17.04 -6.31
CA GLY A 284 16.19 -15.89 -5.46
C GLY A 284 15.60 -16.02 -4.05
N TYR A 285 15.49 -14.88 -3.35
CA TYR A 285 15.08 -14.83 -1.95
C TYR A 285 13.99 -13.78 -1.73
N LEU A 286 13.06 -14.08 -0.83
CA LEU A 286 12.14 -13.10 -0.22
C LEU A 286 12.83 -12.40 0.95
N LEU A 287 13.65 -13.16 1.73
CA LEU A 287 14.55 -12.66 2.75
C LEU A 287 15.94 -13.26 2.51
N HIS A 288 16.99 -12.48 2.66
CA HIS A 288 18.36 -12.92 2.47
C HIS A 288 19.27 -12.40 3.56
N ASP A 289 19.77 -13.30 4.40
CA ASP A 289 20.75 -13.06 5.46
C ASP A 289 20.36 -11.92 6.44
N VAL A 290 19.11 -11.90 6.88
CA VAL A 290 18.61 -10.90 7.82
C VAL A 290 18.98 -11.29 9.24
N SER A 291 19.70 -10.39 9.93
CA SER A 291 20.10 -10.58 11.34
C SER A 291 19.84 -9.30 12.15
N PHE A 292 19.19 -9.44 13.31
CA PHE A 292 18.92 -8.35 14.24
C PHE A 292 18.60 -8.87 15.65
N SER A 293 18.50 -7.96 16.61
CA SER A 293 18.09 -8.30 17.98
C SER A 293 17.04 -7.36 18.51
N LEU A 294 16.15 -7.86 19.37
CA LEU A 294 15.20 -7.10 20.17
C LEU A 294 15.65 -7.12 21.63
N LYS A 295 15.62 -5.96 22.28
CA LYS A 295 15.95 -5.84 23.70
C LYS A 295 14.70 -5.94 24.58
N HIS A 296 14.89 -6.25 25.87
CA HIS A 296 13.78 -6.27 26.81
C HIS A 296 13.08 -4.91 26.88
N SER A 297 11.74 -4.93 26.80
CA SER A 297 10.89 -3.75 26.87
C SER A 297 11.08 -2.74 25.71
N GLU A 298 11.85 -3.10 24.68
CA GLU A 298 12.08 -2.28 23.50
C GLU A 298 10.87 -2.29 22.58
N ILE A 299 10.60 -1.17 21.90
CA ILE A 299 9.76 -1.09 20.71
C ILE A 299 10.69 -0.96 19.50
N LEU A 300 10.93 -2.07 18.80
CA LEU A 300 11.73 -2.10 17.58
C LEU A 300 10.84 -1.88 16.37
N GLY A 301 11.08 -0.82 15.63
CA GLY A 301 10.43 -0.59 14.33
C GLY A 301 11.08 -1.44 13.23
N VAL A 302 10.29 -2.00 12.33
CA VAL A 302 10.77 -2.59 11.08
C VAL A 302 10.13 -1.83 9.93
N TYR A 303 10.96 -1.10 9.19
CA TYR A 303 10.54 -0.27 8.08
C TYR A 303 11.07 -0.81 6.75
N GLY A 304 10.38 -0.53 5.68
CA GLY A 304 10.77 -0.87 4.31
C GLY A 304 9.62 -0.65 3.35
N LEU A 305 9.92 -0.56 2.06
CA LEU A 305 8.90 -0.41 1.02
C LEU A 305 8.05 -1.68 0.88
N MET A 306 6.95 -1.58 0.16
CA MET A 306 6.08 -2.72 -0.16
C MET A 306 6.90 -3.82 -0.85
N GLY A 307 6.76 -5.08 -0.39
CA GLY A 307 7.56 -6.19 -0.89
C GLY A 307 9.00 -6.25 -0.36
N ALA A 308 9.34 -5.49 0.69
CA ALA A 308 10.66 -5.55 1.32
C ALA A 308 10.92 -6.80 2.17
N GLY A 309 9.92 -7.68 2.36
CA GLY A 309 10.07 -8.91 3.15
C GLY A 309 9.66 -8.76 4.62
N ARG A 310 8.95 -7.70 5.00
CA ARG A 310 8.59 -7.39 6.40
C ARG A 310 7.66 -8.44 7.01
N THR A 311 6.54 -8.72 6.35
CA THR A 311 5.56 -9.73 6.78
C THR A 311 6.18 -11.12 6.77
N GLU A 312 6.95 -11.45 5.73
CA GLU A 312 7.65 -12.71 5.59
C GLU A 312 8.66 -12.95 6.75
N LEU A 313 9.28 -11.87 7.24
CA LEU A 313 10.14 -11.95 8.43
C LEU A 313 9.36 -12.39 9.67
N PHE A 314 8.17 -11.83 9.90
CA PHE A 314 7.31 -12.24 11.01
C PHE A 314 6.79 -13.67 10.84
N GLU A 315 6.41 -14.04 9.61
CA GLU A 315 6.00 -15.41 9.30
C GLU A 315 7.11 -16.45 9.60
N CYS A 316 8.38 -16.10 9.30
CA CYS A 316 9.53 -16.95 9.66
C CYS A 316 9.69 -17.05 11.18
N ILE A 317 9.66 -15.92 11.91
CA ILE A 317 9.77 -15.92 13.39
C ILE A 317 8.63 -16.72 14.03
N MET A 318 7.44 -16.68 13.45
CA MET A 318 6.26 -17.43 13.93
C MET A 318 6.22 -18.89 13.48
N ALA A 319 7.28 -19.40 12.86
CA ALA A 319 7.36 -20.76 12.31
C ALA A 319 6.23 -21.09 11.29
N MET A 320 5.73 -20.08 10.56
CA MET A 320 4.74 -20.24 9.51
C MET A 320 5.38 -20.59 8.16
N ARG A 321 6.69 -20.40 8.01
CA ARG A 321 7.48 -20.69 6.81
C ARG A 321 8.54 -21.76 7.09
N PRO A 322 8.20 -23.04 6.98
CA PRO A 322 9.13 -24.13 7.31
C PRO A 322 10.35 -24.19 6.38
N GLU A 323 10.28 -23.58 5.21
CA GLU A 323 11.36 -23.50 4.22
C GLU A 323 12.43 -22.45 4.52
N HIS A 324 12.25 -21.62 5.55
CA HIS A 324 13.27 -20.64 5.93
C HIS A 324 14.53 -21.32 6.47
N THR A 325 15.65 -20.62 6.38
CA THR A 325 16.91 -20.97 7.04
C THR A 325 17.32 -19.85 8.00
N GLY A 326 18.28 -20.12 8.86
CA GLY A 326 18.68 -19.21 9.93
C GLY A 326 18.19 -19.69 11.29
N GLN A 327 18.43 -18.90 12.33
CA GLN A 327 18.14 -19.28 13.71
C GLN A 327 17.45 -18.14 14.46
N VAL A 328 16.56 -18.52 15.36
CA VAL A 328 15.89 -17.62 16.31
C VAL A 328 16.28 -18.02 17.72
N PHE A 329 16.65 -17.06 18.54
CA PHE A 329 16.95 -17.27 19.95
C PHE A 329 16.03 -16.43 20.82
N ILE A 330 15.46 -17.04 21.85
CA ILE A 330 14.63 -16.38 22.87
C ILE A 330 15.38 -16.47 24.19
N GLU A 331 15.68 -15.33 24.83
CA GLU A 331 16.44 -15.26 26.09
C GLU A 331 17.75 -16.08 26.02
N GLY A 332 18.44 -16.04 24.88
CA GLY A 332 19.69 -16.74 24.61
C GLY A 332 19.58 -18.26 24.35
N LYS A 333 18.36 -18.80 24.30
CA LYS A 333 18.12 -20.22 23.95
C LYS A 333 17.59 -20.30 22.53
N GLU A 334 18.13 -21.24 21.75
CA GLU A 334 17.65 -21.49 20.40
C GLU A 334 16.19 -21.94 20.41
N ASP A 335 15.38 -21.28 19.62
CA ASP A 335 13.98 -21.61 19.47
C ASP A 335 13.81 -22.72 18.42
N ASN A 336 13.11 -23.77 18.81
CA ASN A 336 12.85 -24.93 17.96
C ASN A 336 11.33 -25.12 17.72
N ALA A 337 10.55 -24.05 17.79
CA ALA A 337 9.13 -24.10 17.50
C ALA A 337 8.88 -24.53 16.05
N LYS A 338 7.88 -25.40 15.86
CA LYS A 338 7.52 -25.95 14.54
C LYS A 338 6.24 -25.38 13.99
N ASP A 339 5.50 -24.65 14.80
CA ASP A 339 4.21 -24.07 14.45
C ASP A 339 3.87 -22.87 15.34
N VAL A 340 2.83 -22.14 14.94
CA VAL A 340 2.34 -20.93 15.65
C VAL A 340 1.93 -21.25 17.10
N SER A 341 1.33 -22.42 17.36
CA SER A 341 0.91 -22.81 18.72
C SER A 341 2.10 -22.97 19.66
N SER A 342 3.19 -23.54 19.15
CA SER A 342 4.45 -23.64 19.91
C SER A 342 5.07 -22.28 20.17
N GLN A 343 5.01 -21.35 19.19
CA GLN A 343 5.51 -19.98 19.36
C GLN A 343 4.72 -19.20 20.41
N ILE A 344 3.40 -19.32 20.41
CA ILE A 344 2.58 -18.70 21.45
C ILE A 344 2.97 -19.21 22.85
N LYS A 345 3.22 -20.51 22.99
CA LYS A 345 3.69 -21.11 24.26
C LYS A 345 5.09 -20.62 24.66
N ASN A 346 5.97 -20.33 23.69
CA ASN A 346 7.29 -19.73 23.93
C ASN A 346 7.20 -18.23 24.27
N GLY A 347 6.01 -17.65 24.19
CA GLY A 347 5.73 -16.26 24.55
C GLY A 347 5.87 -15.27 23.37
N ILE A 348 5.85 -15.74 22.14
CA ILE A 348 5.81 -14.86 20.95
C ILE A 348 4.42 -14.89 20.35
N VAL A 349 3.84 -13.71 20.10
CA VAL A 349 2.49 -13.57 19.51
C VAL A 349 2.53 -12.58 18.37
N LEU A 350 1.79 -12.88 17.31
CA LEU A 350 1.62 -12.03 16.12
C LEU A 350 0.21 -11.46 16.03
N VAL A 351 0.13 -10.16 15.82
CA VAL A 351 -1.05 -9.46 15.30
C VAL A 351 -0.85 -9.30 13.80
N PRO A 352 -1.66 -9.96 12.96
CA PRO A 352 -1.48 -9.97 11.52
C PRO A 352 -1.99 -8.67 10.88
N GLU A 353 -1.50 -8.36 9.67
CA GLU A 353 -1.94 -7.24 8.85
C GLU A 353 -3.43 -7.33 8.48
N ASP A 354 -3.88 -8.52 8.01
CA ASP A 354 -5.29 -8.75 7.71
C ASP A 354 -6.07 -9.14 8.97
N ARG A 355 -6.58 -8.11 9.66
CA ARG A 355 -7.39 -8.31 10.87
C ARG A 355 -8.66 -9.10 10.62
N GLN A 356 -9.28 -8.97 9.43
CA GLN A 356 -10.57 -9.59 9.14
C GLN A 356 -10.45 -11.06 8.74
N GLY A 357 -9.47 -11.39 7.92
CA GLY A 357 -9.25 -12.76 7.44
C GLY A 357 -8.42 -13.61 8.39
N MET A 358 -7.43 -13.03 9.08
CA MET A 358 -6.49 -13.75 9.94
C MET A 358 -6.61 -13.38 11.43
N GLY A 359 -7.00 -12.14 11.72
CA GLY A 359 -7.05 -11.64 13.10
C GLY A 359 -8.33 -11.98 13.85
N LEU A 360 -9.47 -12.05 13.19
CA LEU A 360 -10.79 -12.19 13.79
C LEU A 360 -11.58 -13.36 13.20
N VAL A 361 -12.45 -13.96 14.00
CA VAL A 361 -13.43 -14.93 13.54
C VAL A 361 -14.78 -14.23 13.42
N GLN A 362 -15.19 -13.93 12.18
CA GLN A 362 -16.33 -13.05 11.88
C GLN A 362 -17.68 -13.56 12.39
N CYS A 363 -17.86 -14.89 12.51
CA CYS A 363 -19.09 -15.50 13.02
C CYS A 363 -19.16 -15.57 14.55
N LEU A 364 -18.11 -15.20 15.27
CA LEU A 364 -18.08 -15.15 16.73
C LEU A 364 -18.41 -13.74 17.24
N ASP A 365 -18.88 -13.68 18.50
CA ASP A 365 -19.05 -12.45 19.22
C ASP A 365 -17.71 -11.84 19.67
N ILE A 366 -17.77 -10.66 20.27
CA ILE A 366 -16.59 -9.89 20.70
C ILE A 366 -15.85 -10.62 21.82
N GLU A 367 -16.57 -11.15 22.82
CA GLU A 367 -16.01 -11.88 23.94
C GLU A 367 -15.21 -13.10 23.50
N ARG A 368 -15.82 -13.95 22.67
CA ARG A 368 -15.15 -15.16 22.16
C ARG A 368 -13.95 -14.86 21.28
N ASN A 369 -14.00 -13.76 20.50
CA ASN A 369 -12.83 -13.31 19.77
C ASN A 369 -11.67 -12.92 20.68
N PHE A 370 -11.92 -12.31 21.85
CA PHE A 370 -10.86 -11.98 22.80
C PHE A 370 -10.15 -13.20 23.36
N VAL A 371 -10.90 -14.19 23.81
CA VAL A 371 -10.35 -15.33 24.57
C VAL A 371 -9.79 -16.45 23.71
N LEU A 372 -10.09 -16.44 22.41
CA LEU A 372 -9.82 -17.54 21.48
C LEU A 372 -8.36 -18.04 21.49
N SER A 373 -7.38 -17.14 21.55
CA SER A 373 -5.95 -17.51 21.53
C SER A 373 -5.43 -17.99 22.87
N SER A 374 -6.18 -17.82 23.95
CA SER A 374 -5.84 -18.17 25.34
C SER A 374 -6.85 -19.12 25.99
N LEU A 375 -7.68 -19.81 25.20
CA LEU A 375 -8.77 -20.70 25.65
C LEU A 375 -8.34 -21.72 26.71
N GLY A 376 -7.09 -22.20 26.64
CA GLY A 376 -6.53 -23.10 27.64
C GLY A 376 -6.56 -22.53 29.07
N ASN A 377 -6.49 -21.22 29.24
CA ASN A 377 -6.50 -20.53 30.53
C ASN A 377 -7.89 -20.56 31.19
N TYR A 378 -8.95 -20.72 30.38
CA TYR A 378 -10.35 -20.69 30.81
C TYR A 378 -11.00 -22.08 30.83
N THR A 379 -10.18 -23.14 30.71
CA THR A 379 -10.65 -24.53 30.64
C THR A 379 -10.35 -25.27 31.96
N LYS A 380 -11.36 -25.94 32.53
CA LYS A 380 -11.20 -26.85 33.68
C LYS A 380 -11.67 -28.25 33.29
N HIS A 381 -10.83 -29.25 33.49
CA HIS A 381 -11.11 -30.65 33.16
C HIS A 381 -11.60 -30.86 31.69
N GLY A 382 -11.07 -30.07 30.76
CA GLY A 382 -11.43 -30.14 29.33
C GLY A 382 -12.75 -29.44 28.97
N VAL A 383 -13.36 -28.72 29.89
CA VAL A 383 -14.61 -27.95 29.66
C VAL A 383 -14.31 -26.46 29.86
N ILE A 384 -14.76 -25.65 28.91
CA ILE A 384 -14.68 -24.19 28.99
C ILE A 384 -15.56 -23.72 30.15
N VAL A 385 -15.08 -22.75 30.92
CA VAL A 385 -15.80 -22.14 32.04
C VAL A 385 -16.18 -20.72 31.65
N ASP A 386 -17.44 -20.54 31.20
CA ASP A 386 -17.98 -19.27 30.68
C ASP A 386 -17.66 -18.07 31.58
N LYS A 387 -17.77 -18.26 32.90
CA LYS A 387 -17.49 -17.19 33.87
C LYS A 387 -16.03 -16.68 33.78
N LEU A 388 -15.05 -17.56 33.50
CA LEU A 388 -13.66 -17.16 33.40
C LEU A 388 -13.39 -16.42 32.08
N GLU A 389 -14.07 -16.82 31.00
CA GLU A 389 -14.01 -16.09 29.71
C GLU A 389 -14.62 -14.70 29.86
N ASP A 390 -15.79 -14.62 30.48
CA ASP A 390 -16.55 -13.39 30.73
C ASP A 390 -15.71 -12.37 31.53
N GLU A 391 -15.12 -12.81 32.66
CA GLU A 391 -14.27 -11.99 33.52
C GLU A 391 -13.02 -11.50 32.76
N ALA A 392 -12.35 -12.38 32.00
CA ALA A 392 -11.14 -12.02 31.25
C ALA A 392 -11.45 -11.04 30.10
N ALA A 393 -12.55 -11.25 29.39
CA ALA A 393 -12.97 -10.33 28.33
C ALA A 393 -13.33 -8.95 28.87
N ASP A 394 -14.06 -8.88 30.01
CA ASP A 394 -14.43 -7.61 30.64
C ASP A 394 -13.21 -6.83 31.13
N GLU A 395 -12.24 -7.51 31.75
CA GLU A 395 -10.99 -6.90 32.18
C GLU A 395 -10.20 -6.35 30.97
N GLN A 396 -10.09 -7.14 29.89
CA GLN A 396 -9.34 -6.73 28.71
C GLN A 396 -10.04 -5.59 27.95
N ILE A 397 -11.36 -5.63 27.78
CA ILE A 397 -12.16 -4.55 27.18
C ILE A 397 -11.89 -3.22 27.91
N LYS A 398 -11.87 -3.27 29.25
CA LYS A 398 -11.61 -2.10 30.09
C LYS A 398 -10.17 -1.63 29.99
N ASP A 399 -9.18 -2.56 30.04
CA ASP A 399 -7.76 -2.20 29.99
C ASP A 399 -7.39 -1.50 28.70
N ILE A 400 -7.81 -2.03 27.53
CA ILE A 400 -7.49 -1.42 26.24
C ILE A 400 -8.57 -0.47 25.72
N GLN A 401 -9.57 -0.17 26.53
CA GLN A 401 -10.62 0.83 26.28
C GLN A 401 -11.36 0.57 24.94
N VAL A 402 -11.86 -0.66 24.73
CA VAL A 402 -12.73 -0.95 23.59
C VAL A 402 -14.10 -0.33 23.81
N LYS A 403 -14.56 0.44 22.85
CA LYS A 403 -15.92 1.05 22.88
C LYS A 403 -16.92 0.00 22.42
N VAL A 404 -17.53 -0.71 23.37
CA VAL A 404 -18.51 -1.77 23.13
C VAL A 404 -19.72 -1.54 24.02
N GLY A 405 -20.92 -1.70 23.45
CA GLY A 405 -22.17 -1.62 24.21
C GLY A 405 -22.57 -2.96 24.82
N ASP A 406 -22.39 -4.05 24.06
CA ASP A 406 -22.62 -5.42 24.47
C ASP A 406 -21.57 -6.33 23.82
N LYS A 407 -20.78 -7.05 24.63
CA LYS A 407 -19.70 -7.92 24.17
C LYS A 407 -20.17 -9.21 23.50
N HIS A 408 -21.44 -9.57 23.63
CA HIS A 408 -22.07 -10.71 22.96
C HIS A 408 -22.57 -10.38 21.56
N LEU A 409 -22.42 -9.12 21.10
CA LEU A 409 -22.70 -8.76 19.71
C LEU A 409 -21.61 -9.32 18.76
N PRO A 410 -21.98 -9.62 17.52
CA PRO A 410 -21.01 -10.05 16.52
C PRO A 410 -19.89 -9.04 16.31
N ILE A 411 -18.65 -9.53 16.05
CA ILE A 411 -17.46 -8.68 15.94
C ILE A 411 -17.57 -7.60 14.86
N PHE A 412 -18.32 -7.82 13.80
CA PHE A 412 -18.54 -6.84 12.73
C PHE A 412 -19.37 -5.63 13.16
N SER A 413 -20.01 -5.66 14.34
CA SER A 413 -20.72 -4.51 14.92
C SER A 413 -19.76 -3.40 15.36
N LEU A 414 -18.48 -3.71 15.55
CA LEU A 414 -17.47 -2.75 15.96
C LEU A 414 -16.88 -1.98 14.76
N SER A 415 -16.50 -0.72 15.01
CA SER A 415 -15.67 0.05 14.08
C SER A 415 -14.31 -0.60 13.87
N GLY A 416 -13.63 -0.30 12.73
CA GLY A 416 -12.33 -0.87 12.41
C GLY A 416 -11.28 -0.68 13.51
N GLY A 417 -11.24 0.48 14.16
CA GLY A 417 -10.32 0.74 15.27
C GLY A 417 -10.62 -0.12 16.51
N ASN A 418 -11.91 -0.35 16.85
CA ASN A 418 -12.27 -1.22 17.94
C ASN A 418 -12.04 -2.71 17.60
N GLN A 419 -12.28 -3.14 16.36
CA GLN A 419 -11.90 -4.48 15.89
C GLN A 419 -10.38 -4.72 16.06
N GLN A 420 -9.55 -3.73 15.68
CA GLN A 420 -8.10 -3.81 15.84
C GLN A 420 -7.68 -3.94 17.30
N LYS A 421 -8.33 -3.20 18.20
CA LYS A 421 -8.12 -3.35 19.64
C LYS A 421 -8.47 -4.76 20.11
N VAL A 422 -9.56 -5.37 19.62
CA VAL A 422 -9.89 -6.76 19.94
C VAL A 422 -8.78 -7.73 19.50
N VAL A 423 -8.21 -7.56 18.30
CA VAL A 423 -7.09 -8.40 17.83
C VAL A 423 -5.85 -8.23 18.71
N ILE A 424 -5.51 -6.99 19.08
CA ILE A 424 -4.40 -6.71 20.01
C ILE A 424 -4.70 -7.33 21.39
N GLY A 425 -5.91 -7.13 21.93
CA GLY A 425 -6.31 -7.66 23.22
C GLY A 425 -6.30 -9.18 23.29
N LYS A 426 -6.75 -9.85 22.22
CA LYS A 426 -6.65 -11.30 22.05
C LYS A 426 -5.21 -11.80 22.20
N GLY A 427 -4.24 -11.10 21.58
CA GLY A 427 -2.84 -11.40 21.71
C GLY A 427 -2.32 -11.16 23.13
N LEU A 428 -2.71 -10.06 23.77
CA LEU A 428 -2.29 -9.70 25.13
C LEU A 428 -2.78 -10.70 26.20
N LEU A 429 -3.97 -11.30 26.02
CA LEU A 429 -4.51 -12.32 26.93
C LEU A 429 -3.71 -13.63 26.95
N THR A 430 -2.80 -13.85 26.02
CA THR A 430 -1.84 -14.96 26.07
C THR A 430 -0.62 -14.66 26.97
N HIS A 431 -0.53 -13.44 27.52
CA HIS A 431 0.61 -12.94 28.31
C HIS A 431 1.96 -13.08 27.59
N PRO A 432 2.11 -12.49 26.40
CA PRO A 432 3.33 -12.66 25.60
C PRO A 432 4.52 -11.95 26.24
N LYS A 433 5.73 -12.47 25.98
CA LYS A 433 7.01 -11.80 26.26
C LYS A 433 7.42 -10.89 25.09
N ILE A 434 7.09 -11.32 23.87
CA ILE A 434 7.41 -10.67 22.61
C ILE A 434 6.13 -10.54 21.79
N PHE A 435 5.84 -9.32 21.34
CA PHE A 435 4.64 -9.01 20.60
C PHE A 435 4.99 -8.45 19.23
N LEU A 436 4.63 -9.18 18.19
CA LEU A 436 4.84 -8.81 16.80
C LEU A 436 3.56 -8.15 16.27
N LEU A 437 3.68 -6.94 15.76
CA LEU A 437 2.56 -6.14 15.25
C LEU A 437 2.80 -5.82 13.78
N ASP A 438 2.06 -6.47 12.89
CA ASP A 438 2.13 -6.23 11.45
C ASP A 438 1.06 -5.23 11.02
N GLU A 439 1.46 -4.03 10.61
CA GLU A 439 0.59 -2.91 10.18
C GLU A 439 -0.60 -2.67 11.15
N PRO A 440 -0.35 -2.50 12.47
CA PRO A 440 -1.42 -2.51 13.48
C PRO A 440 -2.42 -1.35 13.34
N THR A 441 -2.13 -0.37 12.52
CA THR A 441 -2.94 0.84 12.31
C THR A 441 -3.53 0.94 10.91
N ARG A 442 -3.37 -0.12 10.09
CA ARG A 442 -3.86 -0.13 8.72
C ARG A 442 -5.39 -0.09 8.64
N GLY A 443 -5.92 0.86 7.84
CA GLY A 443 -7.35 0.96 7.56
C GLY A 443 -8.20 1.37 8.76
N ILE A 444 -7.64 2.15 9.69
CA ILE A 444 -8.36 2.76 10.81
C ILE A 444 -8.20 4.29 10.78
N ASP A 445 -9.09 4.99 11.45
CA ASP A 445 -9.08 6.45 11.53
C ASP A 445 -7.95 6.97 12.44
N VAL A 446 -7.59 8.25 12.25
CA VAL A 446 -6.47 8.91 12.96
C VAL A 446 -6.61 8.88 14.49
N GLY A 447 -7.85 9.01 14.98
CA GLY A 447 -8.12 8.96 16.43
C GLY A 447 -7.84 7.56 17.00
N ALA A 448 -8.28 6.51 16.28
CA ALA A 448 -8.04 5.12 16.68
C ALA A 448 -6.54 4.75 16.59
N LYS A 449 -5.78 5.30 15.61
CA LYS A 449 -4.31 5.13 15.55
C LYS A 449 -3.62 5.61 16.82
N ALA A 450 -3.96 6.80 17.28
CA ALA A 450 -3.39 7.37 18.51
C ALA A 450 -3.71 6.50 19.74
N GLU A 451 -4.94 5.98 19.86
CA GLU A 451 -5.35 5.08 20.93
C GLU A 451 -4.52 3.76 20.90
N ILE A 452 -4.25 3.20 19.72
CA ILE A 452 -3.43 1.99 19.57
C ILE A 452 -1.96 2.27 19.97
N PHE A 453 -1.39 3.40 19.55
CA PHE A 453 -0.02 3.76 19.95
C PHE A 453 0.11 3.93 21.46
N GLU A 454 -0.89 4.50 22.13
CA GLU A 454 -0.89 4.58 23.59
C GLU A 454 -0.96 3.20 24.24
N ILE A 455 -1.71 2.24 23.68
CA ILE A 455 -1.74 0.86 24.17
C ILE A 455 -0.34 0.25 24.03
N ILE A 456 0.31 0.34 22.85
CA ILE A 456 1.62 -0.22 22.59
C ILE A 456 2.66 0.38 23.54
N ARG A 457 2.71 1.70 23.67
CA ARG A 457 3.62 2.42 24.59
C ARG A 457 3.42 2.01 26.05
N ARG A 458 2.17 1.89 26.48
CA ARG A 458 1.83 1.50 27.84
C ARG A 458 2.31 0.07 28.16
N TYR A 459 2.13 -0.87 27.23
CA TYR A 459 2.57 -2.23 27.42
C TYR A 459 4.10 -2.38 27.35
N ALA A 460 4.78 -1.63 26.51
CA ALA A 460 6.24 -1.56 26.51
C ALA A 460 6.78 -1.04 27.86
N LYS A 461 6.14 -0.03 28.45
CA LYS A 461 6.49 0.44 29.81
C LYS A 461 6.23 -0.61 30.89
N LYS A 462 5.26 -1.52 30.71
CA LYS A 462 4.99 -2.65 31.60
C LYS A 462 5.99 -3.83 31.41
N GLY A 463 6.94 -3.74 30.47
CA GLY A 463 7.99 -4.75 30.24
C GLY A 463 7.79 -5.61 28.99
N LEU A 464 6.72 -5.42 28.22
CA LEU A 464 6.50 -6.15 26.98
C LEU A 464 7.48 -5.66 25.89
N SER A 465 8.17 -6.61 25.24
CA SER A 465 9.07 -6.30 24.13
C SER A 465 8.30 -6.42 22.82
N ILE A 466 8.39 -5.41 21.96
CA ILE A 466 7.47 -5.25 20.82
C ILE A 466 8.27 -5.03 19.54
N ILE A 467 7.88 -5.71 18.46
CA ILE A 467 8.35 -5.37 17.11
C ILE A 467 7.13 -4.86 16.34
N VAL A 468 7.25 -3.68 15.74
CA VAL A 468 6.19 -3.05 14.95
C VAL A 468 6.63 -2.91 13.51
N ILE A 469 5.85 -3.46 12.59
CA ILE A 469 5.94 -3.16 11.17
C ILE A 469 4.91 -2.07 10.84
N SER A 470 5.31 -1.01 10.16
CA SER A 470 4.39 -0.07 9.50
C SER A 470 4.95 0.40 8.16
N SER A 471 4.08 0.54 7.19
CA SER A 471 4.36 1.19 5.91
C SER A 471 4.34 2.72 6.01
N GLU A 472 3.76 3.26 7.07
CA GLU A 472 3.72 4.69 7.34
C GLU A 472 4.95 5.12 8.14
N LEU A 473 5.82 5.87 7.50
CA LEU A 473 7.10 6.32 8.05
C LEU A 473 6.94 7.11 9.34
N LYS A 474 5.95 7.99 9.40
CA LYS A 474 5.64 8.79 10.59
C LYS A 474 5.24 7.94 11.80
N GLU A 475 4.58 6.81 11.56
CA GLU A 475 4.20 5.87 12.63
C GLU A 475 5.43 5.20 13.25
N ILE A 476 6.33 4.70 12.39
CA ILE A 476 7.58 4.08 12.85
C ILE A 476 8.40 5.07 13.67
N MET A 477 8.55 6.31 13.19
CA MET A 477 9.29 7.35 13.91
C MET A 477 8.64 7.72 15.25
N ALA A 478 7.31 7.73 15.29
CA ALA A 478 6.57 8.12 16.49
C ALA A 478 6.64 7.09 17.61
N ILE A 479 6.79 5.79 17.30
CA ILE A 479 6.60 4.73 18.28
C ILE A 479 7.88 3.96 18.61
N SER A 480 8.89 3.97 17.71
CA SER A 480 10.03 3.08 17.82
C SER A 480 11.18 3.67 18.62
N ASP A 481 11.81 2.87 19.44
CA ASP A 481 13.07 3.19 20.13
C ASP A 481 14.29 3.03 19.20
N ARG A 482 14.23 2.05 18.33
CA ARG A 482 15.23 1.70 17.32
C ARG A 482 14.53 1.17 16.09
N VAL A 483 15.11 1.34 14.90
CA VAL A 483 14.49 0.92 13.63
C VAL A 483 15.47 0.08 12.80
N VAL A 484 15.01 -1.10 12.39
CA VAL A 484 15.64 -1.93 11.35
C VAL A 484 14.99 -1.61 10.02
N VAL A 485 15.78 -1.34 8.99
CA VAL A 485 15.27 -1.05 7.65
C VAL A 485 15.56 -2.22 6.73
N LEU A 486 14.51 -2.70 6.06
CA LEU A 486 14.58 -3.75 5.04
C LEU A 486 14.40 -3.16 3.64
N SER A 487 15.16 -3.69 2.70
CA SER A 487 14.99 -3.41 1.27
C SER A 487 15.26 -4.68 0.47
N LYS A 488 14.30 -5.10 -0.37
CA LYS A 488 14.41 -6.32 -1.20
C LYS A 488 14.87 -7.56 -0.42
N GLY A 489 14.34 -7.74 0.77
CA GLY A 489 14.65 -8.89 1.63
C GLY A 489 16.00 -8.81 2.37
N ILE A 490 16.70 -7.69 2.33
CA ILE A 490 18.01 -7.50 2.99
C ILE A 490 17.90 -6.40 4.05
N LYS A 491 18.56 -6.57 5.19
CA LYS A 491 18.71 -5.48 6.17
C LYS A 491 19.71 -4.45 5.65
N THR A 492 19.26 -3.23 5.41
CA THR A 492 20.08 -2.15 4.83
C THR A 492 20.56 -1.14 5.83
N ALA A 493 19.88 -1.00 6.96
CA ALA A 493 20.29 -0.14 8.07
C ALA A 493 19.67 -0.60 9.39
N GLU A 494 20.27 -0.14 10.47
CA GLU A 494 19.74 -0.17 11.84
C GLU A 494 20.00 1.21 12.44
N LEU A 495 18.91 1.94 12.75
CA LEU A 495 18.95 3.35 13.14
C LEU A 495 18.54 3.50 14.60
N THR A 496 19.25 4.36 15.32
CA THR A 496 19.03 4.61 16.74
C THR A 496 19.01 6.11 17.01
N GLY A 497 18.34 6.52 18.08
CA GLY A 497 18.42 7.87 18.54
C GLY A 497 18.16 8.90 17.41
N ASP A 498 18.97 9.93 17.30
CA ASP A 498 18.84 11.02 16.33
C ASP A 498 19.03 10.58 14.86
N GLU A 499 19.47 9.35 14.62
CA GLU A 499 19.57 8.77 13.28
C GLU A 499 18.20 8.41 12.71
N ILE A 500 17.16 8.22 13.56
CA ILE A 500 15.80 7.91 13.13
C ILE A 500 15.17 9.19 12.56
N THR A 501 15.51 9.47 11.31
CA THR A 501 14.96 10.58 10.52
C THR A 501 14.27 10.04 9.29
N GLU A 502 13.28 10.76 8.79
CA GLU A 502 12.58 10.41 7.57
C GLU A 502 13.56 10.21 6.41
N GLU A 503 14.54 11.12 6.27
CA GLU A 503 15.56 11.04 5.22
C GLU A 503 16.38 9.74 5.32
N ASN A 504 16.85 9.37 6.50
CA ASN A 504 17.67 8.18 6.71
C ASN A 504 16.87 6.89 6.48
N LEU A 505 15.62 6.85 6.97
CA LEU A 505 14.74 5.70 6.79
C LEU A 505 14.43 5.46 5.31
N VAL A 506 14.07 6.51 4.59
CA VAL A 506 13.78 6.41 3.16
C VAL A 506 15.04 6.06 2.37
N LEU A 507 16.16 6.74 2.58
CA LEU A 507 17.43 6.41 1.92
C LEU A 507 17.84 4.95 2.16
N ALA A 508 17.67 4.44 3.38
CA ALA A 508 17.98 3.05 3.69
C ALA A 508 17.02 2.07 2.99
N SER A 509 15.73 2.40 2.89
CA SER A 509 14.73 1.56 2.23
C SER A 509 14.92 1.46 0.70
N TYR A 510 15.65 2.40 0.11
CA TYR A 510 16.02 2.40 -1.31
C TYR A 510 17.43 1.82 -1.58
N LYS A 511 18.26 1.57 -0.56
CA LYS A 511 19.55 0.87 -0.73
C LYS A 511 19.27 -0.55 -1.25
N GLY A 512 19.84 -0.95 -2.36
CA GLY A 512 19.57 -2.23 -3.02
C GLY A 512 18.68 -2.12 -4.26
N HIS A 513 18.15 -0.92 -4.52
CA HIS A 513 17.51 -0.59 -5.79
C HIS A 513 18.50 0.04 -6.78
N THR A 514 19.69 0.42 -6.33
CA THR A 514 20.79 0.94 -7.16
C THR A 514 21.82 -0.15 -7.42
N VAL A 515 21.53 -1.11 -8.28
CA VAL A 515 22.50 -1.91 -9.04
C VAL A 515 21.92 -2.16 -10.41
#